data_554850cce0ce7dd7f0af1621b44d0963
#
_entry.id   554850cce0ce7dd7f0af1621b44d0963
#
_cell.length_a   1.000
_cell.length_b   1.000
_cell.length_c   1.000
_cell.angle_alpha   90.00
_cell.angle_beta   90.00
_cell.angle_gamma   90.00
#
_symmetry.space_group_name_H-M   'P 1'
#
loop_
_entity.id
_entity.type
_entity.pdbx_description
1 polymer ?
#
loop_
_entity_poly.entity_id
_entity_poly.type
_entity_poly.pdbx_seq_one_letter_code
_entity_poly.pdbx_strand_id
1 'polypeptide(L)'
;FMVVNKHLLKDLIDLGLWSEEMKNAIIANNGSIQPIDGIPQDIKELYKTAWEIKQRSIIDMAADRGAFIDQSQSLNLFMESPNYKKLTSAHFYAWEKGLKTGMYYLRSRPAVDPIKFTVDVEKARQSNSAAEKEVTAAYVDKMATIAPIYEGVANAQQEIFTLAEPVVQEKSIEERAAEFGMNVD
;
A
#
# COMPACT_ATOMS: atom_id res chain seq x y z
N PHE A 1 -21.35 2.06 8.61
CA PHE A 1 -20.73 3.30 9.09
C PHE A 1 -19.60 3.68 8.13
N MET A 2 -19.59 4.94 7.69
CA MET A 2 -18.44 5.49 6.99
C MET A 2 -17.49 6.07 8.03
N VAL A 3 -16.23 5.60 8.01
CA VAL A 3 -15.18 6.10 8.89
C VAL A 3 -14.11 6.76 8.02
N VAL A 4 -13.80 8.01 8.33
CA VAL A 4 -12.76 8.76 7.63
C VAL A 4 -11.39 8.40 8.22
N ASN A 5 -10.40 8.13 7.36
CA ASN A 5 -9.01 8.01 7.79
C ASN A 5 -8.50 9.39 8.24
N LYS A 6 -8.21 9.53 9.55
CA LYS A 6 -7.80 10.83 10.14
C LYS A 6 -6.47 11.34 9.57
N HIS A 7 -5.57 10.45 9.19
CA HIS A 7 -4.27 10.84 8.61
C HIS A 7 -4.44 11.40 7.21
N LEU A 8 -5.19 10.71 6.35
CA LEU A 8 -5.54 11.23 5.02
C LEU A 8 -6.27 12.56 5.11
N LEU A 9 -7.25 12.67 6.04
CA LEU A 9 -7.97 13.92 6.26
C LEU A 9 -7.03 15.06 6.62
N LYS A 10 -6.10 14.82 7.56
CA LYS A 10 -5.11 15.81 7.98
C LYS A 10 -4.24 16.24 6.80
N ASP A 11 -3.67 15.29 6.06
CA ASP A 11 -2.80 15.59 4.94
C ASP A 11 -3.53 16.38 3.84
N LEU A 12 -4.79 16.05 3.55
CA LEU A 12 -5.61 16.81 2.60
C LEU A 12 -5.94 18.22 3.11
N ILE A 13 -6.15 18.42 4.41
CA ILE A 13 -6.34 19.75 5.01
C ILE A 13 -5.04 20.56 4.93
N ASP A 14 -3.91 19.97 5.29
CA ASP A 14 -2.61 20.63 5.28
C ASP A 14 -2.19 21.06 3.85
N LEU A 15 -2.63 20.29 2.85
CA LEU A 15 -2.46 20.63 1.43
C LEU A 15 -3.52 21.61 0.89
N GLY A 16 -4.55 21.96 1.66
CA GLY A 16 -5.63 22.81 1.22
C GLY A 16 -6.59 22.15 0.22
N LEU A 17 -6.59 20.81 0.13
CA LEU A 17 -7.39 20.03 -0.80
C LEU A 17 -8.72 19.55 -0.22
N TRP A 18 -8.91 19.66 1.09
CA TRP A 18 -10.12 19.17 1.74
C TRP A 18 -11.31 20.09 1.49
N SER A 19 -12.36 19.53 0.91
CA SER A 19 -13.65 20.20 0.66
C SER A 19 -14.79 19.18 0.74
N GLU A 20 -16.05 19.66 0.70
CA GLU A 20 -17.24 18.79 0.59
C GLU A 20 -17.22 17.97 -0.72
N GLU A 21 -16.74 18.56 -1.81
CA GLU A 21 -16.61 17.90 -3.11
C GLU A 21 -15.55 16.77 -3.01
N MET A 22 -14.42 17.02 -2.37
CA MET A 22 -13.36 16.02 -2.12
C MET A 22 -13.91 14.86 -1.29
N LYS A 23 -14.62 15.14 -0.21
CA LYS A 23 -15.28 14.13 0.60
C LYS A 23 -16.22 13.27 -0.23
N ASN A 24 -17.07 13.91 -1.03
CA ASN A 24 -18.04 13.23 -1.88
C ASN A 24 -17.37 12.40 -2.98
N ALA A 25 -16.28 12.89 -3.56
CA ALA A 25 -15.47 12.16 -4.53
C ALA A 25 -14.85 10.90 -3.91
N ILE A 26 -14.29 10.97 -2.70
CA ILE A 26 -13.75 9.81 -1.98
C ILE A 26 -14.86 8.78 -1.70
N ILE A 27 -16.04 9.22 -1.27
CA ILE A 27 -17.19 8.33 -1.04
C ILE A 27 -17.66 7.67 -2.35
N ALA A 28 -17.75 8.44 -3.43
CA ALA A 28 -18.12 7.93 -4.75
C ALA A 28 -17.17 6.85 -5.25
N ASN A 29 -15.90 6.98 -4.94
CA ASN A 29 -14.83 6.02 -5.32
C ASN A 29 -14.57 4.92 -4.26
N ASN A 30 -15.53 4.62 -3.39
CA ASN A 30 -15.42 3.57 -2.37
C ASN A 30 -14.22 3.73 -1.41
N GLY A 31 -13.84 4.97 -1.13
CA GLY A 31 -12.71 5.32 -0.28
C GLY A 31 -11.36 5.37 -1.00
N SER A 32 -11.31 5.09 -2.30
CA SER A 32 -10.10 5.25 -3.10
C SER A 32 -9.89 6.72 -3.49
N ILE A 33 -8.65 7.17 -3.37
CA ILE A 33 -8.21 8.48 -3.85
C ILE A 33 -7.46 8.39 -5.19
N GLN A 34 -7.23 7.17 -5.71
CA GLN A 34 -6.45 6.98 -6.94
C GLN A 34 -7.05 7.68 -8.17
N PRO A 35 -8.39 7.59 -8.42
CA PRO A 35 -9.00 8.22 -9.59
C PRO A 35 -9.31 9.71 -9.38
N ILE A 36 -9.00 10.29 -8.23
CA ILE A 36 -9.28 11.70 -7.94
C ILE A 36 -8.10 12.55 -8.44
N ASP A 37 -8.41 13.51 -9.30
CA ASP A 37 -7.42 14.43 -9.82
C ASP A 37 -7.04 15.49 -8.76
N GLY A 38 -5.88 16.14 -8.93
CA GLY A 38 -5.39 17.17 -8.01
C GLY A 38 -4.75 16.64 -6.71
N ILE A 39 -4.84 15.36 -6.40
CA ILE A 39 -4.13 14.76 -5.25
C ILE A 39 -2.73 14.35 -5.71
N PRO A 40 -1.68 14.75 -4.96
CA PRO A 40 -0.30 14.39 -5.27
C PRO A 40 -0.06 12.89 -5.32
N GLN A 41 0.88 12.45 -6.16
CA GLN A 41 1.14 11.04 -6.40
C GLN A 41 1.68 10.32 -5.15
N ASP A 42 2.50 10.98 -4.35
CA ASP A 42 3.03 10.47 -3.08
C ASP A 42 1.91 10.18 -2.06
N ILE A 43 0.92 11.07 -1.96
CA ILE A 43 -0.28 10.86 -1.14
C ILE A 43 -1.11 9.70 -1.69
N LYS A 44 -1.29 9.62 -3.01
CA LYS A 44 -1.98 8.49 -3.64
C LYS A 44 -1.28 7.17 -3.35
N GLU A 45 0.05 7.13 -3.39
CA GLU A 45 0.81 5.91 -3.08
C GLU A 45 0.73 5.51 -1.62
N LEU A 46 0.75 6.49 -0.71
CA LEU A 46 0.69 6.26 0.73
C LEU A 46 -0.68 5.71 1.16
N TYR A 47 -1.77 6.25 0.61
CA TYR A 47 -3.14 5.93 1.02
C TYR A 47 -3.86 4.98 0.04
N LYS A 48 -3.15 3.97 -0.47
CA LYS A 48 -3.77 2.88 -1.24
C LYS A 48 -4.72 2.08 -0.37
N THR A 49 -5.87 1.76 -0.92
CA THR A 49 -6.81 0.82 -0.29
C THR A 49 -6.26 -0.62 -0.34
N ALA A 50 -6.82 -1.51 0.47
CA ALA A 50 -6.44 -2.93 0.47
C ALA A 50 -6.59 -3.61 -0.92
N TRP A 51 -7.49 -3.10 -1.76
CA TRP A 51 -7.73 -3.58 -3.11
C TRP A 51 -6.65 -3.14 -4.11
N GLU A 52 -5.99 -2.03 -3.85
CA GLU A 52 -4.97 -1.41 -4.70
C GLU A 52 -3.55 -1.86 -4.35
N ILE A 53 -3.37 -2.39 -3.14
CA ILE A 53 -2.09 -2.96 -2.70
C ILE A 53 -1.87 -4.30 -3.40
N LYS A 54 -0.68 -4.50 -3.97
CA LYS A 54 -0.30 -5.79 -4.56
C LYS A 54 -0.30 -6.88 -3.49
N GLN A 55 -1.09 -7.94 -3.68
CA GLN A 55 -1.20 -9.01 -2.70
C GLN A 55 0.13 -9.77 -2.49
N ARG A 56 1.01 -9.75 -3.48
CA ARG A 56 2.37 -10.24 -3.34
C ARG A 56 3.11 -9.57 -2.17
N SER A 57 3.01 -8.25 -2.04
CA SER A 57 3.64 -7.50 -0.93
C SER A 57 3.09 -7.94 0.43
N ILE A 58 1.79 -8.25 0.51
CA ILE A 58 1.18 -8.77 1.74
C ILE A 58 1.76 -10.14 2.11
N ILE A 59 1.96 -11.01 1.12
CA ILE A 59 2.57 -12.33 1.33
C ILE A 59 4.04 -12.18 1.74
N ASP A 60 4.80 -11.32 1.08
CA ASP A 60 6.21 -11.05 1.42
C ASP A 60 6.34 -10.56 2.87
N MET A 61 5.55 -9.57 3.28
CA MET A 61 5.52 -9.08 4.66
C MET A 61 5.12 -10.17 5.68
N ALA A 62 4.26 -11.10 5.29
CA ALA A 62 3.88 -12.23 6.15
C ALA A 62 5.03 -13.24 6.26
N ALA A 63 5.76 -13.48 5.17
CA ALA A 63 6.95 -14.34 5.16
C ALA A 63 8.06 -13.77 6.05
N ASP A 64 8.35 -12.48 5.95
CA ASP A 64 9.35 -11.80 6.78
C ASP A 64 9.02 -11.91 8.27
N ARG A 65 7.75 -11.73 8.64
CA ARG A 65 7.29 -11.93 10.03
C ARG A 65 7.35 -13.38 10.47
N GLY A 66 7.26 -14.33 9.54
CA GLY A 66 7.25 -15.76 9.80
C GLY A 66 8.46 -16.26 10.58
N ALA A 67 9.61 -15.61 10.43
CA ALA A 67 10.81 -15.93 11.19
C ALA A 67 10.67 -15.74 12.72
N PHE A 68 9.71 -14.92 13.14
CA PHE A 68 9.48 -14.54 14.54
C PHE A 68 8.15 -15.10 15.10
N ILE A 69 7.45 -15.93 14.35
CA ILE A 69 6.11 -16.45 14.69
C ILE A 69 6.10 -17.97 14.57
N ASP A 70 5.81 -18.67 15.66
CA ASP A 70 5.80 -20.14 15.70
C ASP A 70 4.61 -20.77 14.98
N GLN A 71 3.47 -20.09 14.99
CA GLN A 71 2.22 -20.59 14.43
C GLN A 71 1.88 -19.92 13.08
N SER A 72 0.83 -20.41 12.44
CA SER A 72 0.29 -19.79 11.22
C SER A 72 -0.27 -18.41 11.47
N GLN A 73 -0.25 -17.57 10.45
CA GLN A 73 -0.78 -16.20 10.49
C GLN A 73 -2.19 -16.17 9.88
N SER A 74 -3.09 -15.39 10.49
CA SER A 74 -4.43 -15.10 9.94
C SER A 74 -4.32 -14.09 8.79
N LEU A 75 -3.72 -14.51 7.68
CA LEU A 75 -3.46 -13.66 6.53
C LEU A 75 -4.69 -13.55 5.64
N ASN A 76 -5.22 -12.33 5.48
CA ASN A 76 -6.30 -12.05 4.54
C ASN A 76 -5.74 -11.52 3.24
N LEU A 77 -6.19 -12.09 2.11
CA LEU A 77 -5.88 -11.60 0.78
C LEU A 77 -7.10 -10.92 0.15
N PHE A 78 -6.87 -9.84 -0.59
CA PHE A 78 -7.90 -9.03 -1.22
C PHE A 78 -7.78 -9.12 -2.72
N MET A 79 -8.73 -9.77 -3.38
CA MET A 79 -8.77 -9.91 -4.84
C MET A 79 -10.14 -9.47 -5.34
N GLU A 80 -10.15 -8.40 -6.11
CA GLU A 80 -11.38 -7.84 -6.67
C GLU A 80 -12.17 -8.86 -7.48
N SER A 81 -11.47 -9.57 -8.39
CA SER A 81 -12.01 -10.62 -9.24
C SER A 81 -11.13 -11.87 -9.10
N PRO A 82 -11.39 -12.72 -8.08
CA PRO A 82 -10.63 -13.95 -7.90
C PRO A 82 -10.94 -14.95 -9.02
N ASN A 83 -9.93 -15.67 -9.44
CA ASN A 83 -10.05 -16.82 -10.34
C ASN A 83 -9.04 -17.91 -9.96
N TYR A 84 -9.21 -19.11 -10.47
CA TYR A 84 -8.33 -20.24 -10.15
C TYR A 84 -6.86 -19.93 -10.38
N LYS A 85 -6.51 -19.29 -11.49
CA LYS A 85 -5.12 -18.96 -11.82
C LYS A 85 -4.50 -18.02 -10.78
N LYS A 86 -5.20 -16.95 -10.38
CA LYS A 86 -4.74 -16.00 -9.38
C LYS A 86 -4.60 -16.67 -8.01
N LEU A 87 -5.58 -17.49 -7.62
CA LEU A 87 -5.56 -18.20 -6.34
C LEU A 87 -4.43 -19.21 -6.27
N THR A 88 -4.29 -20.04 -7.31
CA THR A 88 -3.19 -21.02 -7.40
C THR A 88 -1.85 -20.31 -7.33
N SER A 89 -1.65 -19.26 -8.11
CA SER A 89 -0.41 -18.48 -8.07
C SER A 89 -0.11 -17.89 -6.69
N ALA A 90 -1.11 -17.35 -5.99
CA ALA A 90 -0.94 -16.82 -4.65
C ALA A 90 -0.58 -17.91 -3.62
N HIS A 91 -1.24 -19.09 -3.68
CA HIS A 91 -0.94 -20.19 -2.78
C HIS A 91 0.45 -20.79 -3.03
N PHE A 92 0.85 -21.00 -4.27
CA PHE A 92 2.20 -21.48 -4.59
C PHE A 92 3.26 -20.48 -4.17
N TYR A 93 3.03 -19.19 -4.40
CA TYR A 93 3.95 -18.14 -3.96
C TYR A 93 4.08 -18.10 -2.43
N ALA A 94 2.98 -18.21 -1.70
CA ALA A 94 2.99 -18.26 -0.25
C ALA A 94 3.73 -19.50 0.29
N TRP A 95 3.56 -20.64 -0.36
CA TRP A 95 4.26 -21.87 -0.04
C TRP A 95 5.78 -21.76 -0.32
N GLU A 96 6.16 -21.25 -1.49
CA GLU A 96 7.55 -20.99 -1.87
C GLU A 96 8.24 -20.06 -0.87
N LYS A 97 7.49 -19.06 -0.35
CA LYS A 97 7.98 -18.15 0.69
C LYS A 97 8.01 -18.75 2.10
N GLY A 98 7.65 -20.01 2.26
CA GLY A 98 7.71 -20.72 3.54
C GLY A 98 6.57 -20.42 4.51
N LEU A 99 5.46 -19.86 4.06
CA LEU A 99 4.29 -19.65 4.90
C LEU A 99 3.64 -20.98 5.29
N LYS A 100 3.35 -21.17 6.57
CA LYS A 100 2.67 -22.39 7.10
C LYS A 100 1.25 -22.53 6.57
N THR A 101 0.54 -21.40 6.39
CA THR A 101 -0.75 -21.33 5.71
C THR A 101 -0.72 -20.14 4.76
N GLY A 102 -1.12 -20.34 3.52
CA GLY A 102 -1.03 -19.30 2.50
C GLY A 102 -2.07 -18.19 2.63
N MET A 103 -3.24 -18.49 3.23
CA MET A 103 -4.34 -17.54 3.34
C MET A 103 -5.33 -18.00 4.41
N TYR A 104 -5.92 -17.05 5.15
CA TYR A 104 -7.03 -17.28 6.06
C TYR A 104 -8.37 -16.96 5.37
N TYR A 105 -8.60 -15.69 5.01
CA TYR A 105 -9.75 -15.28 4.22
C TYR A 105 -9.34 -14.72 2.87
N LEU A 106 -10.06 -15.16 1.83
CA LEU A 106 -10.10 -14.43 0.57
C LEU A 106 -11.23 -13.40 0.65
N ARG A 107 -10.88 -12.13 0.49
CA ARG A 107 -11.84 -11.04 0.37
C ARG A 107 -12.02 -10.72 -1.11
N SER A 108 -13.26 -10.77 -1.60
CA SER A 108 -13.64 -10.33 -2.94
C SER A 108 -14.61 -9.16 -2.85
N ARG A 109 -14.68 -8.36 -3.90
CA ARG A 109 -15.73 -7.33 -3.97
C ARG A 109 -17.08 -8.00 -4.22
N PRO A 110 -18.17 -7.48 -3.64
CA PRO A 110 -19.51 -7.92 -3.98
C PRO A 110 -19.80 -7.66 -5.46
N ALA A 111 -20.62 -8.51 -6.07
CA ALA A 111 -20.98 -8.38 -7.48
C ALA A 111 -21.80 -7.11 -7.77
N VAL A 112 -22.45 -6.54 -6.76
CA VAL A 112 -23.25 -5.33 -6.85
C VAL A 112 -22.77 -4.35 -5.78
N ASP A 113 -22.39 -3.15 -6.20
CA ASP A 113 -22.05 -2.07 -5.26
C ASP A 113 -23.31 -1.63 -4.48
N PRO A 114 -23.20 -1.35 -3.17
CA PRO A 114 -24.29 -0.80 -2.40
C PRO A 114 -24.75 0.54 -2.99
N ILE A 115 -26.05 0.76 -3.03
CA ILE A 115 -26.62 2.03 -3.50
C ILE A 115 -26.17 3.14 -2.56
N LYS A 116 -25.49 4.14 -3.09
CA LYS A 116 -25.00 5.31 -2.34
C LYS A 116 -26.05 6.42 -2.37
N PHE A 117 -26.95 6.43 -1.42
CA PHE A 117 -28.05 7.40 -1.35
C PHE A 117 -27.61 8.84 -1.04
N THR A 118 -26.38 9.04 -0.58
CA THR A 118 -25.94 10.34 -0.01
C THR A 118 -25.13 11.18 -1.00
N VAL A 119 -24.78 10.65 -2.17
CA VAL A 119 -23.89 11.34 -3.12
C VAL A 119 -24.45 11.23 -4.53
N ASP A 120 -24.63 12.37 -5.18
CA ASP A 120 -24.86 12.44 -6.61
C ASP A 120 -23.55 12.15 -7.34
N VAL A 121 -23.36 10.86 -7.70
CA VAL A 121 -22.10 10.34 -8.29
C VAL A 121 -21.78 11.04 -9.62
N GLU A 122 -22.78 11.48 -10.37
CA GLU A 122 -22.57 12.19 -11.64
C GLU A 122 -22.05 13.60 -11.41
N LYS A 123 -22.60 14.33 -10.43
CA LYS A 123 -22.08 15.64 -10.03
C LYS A 123 -20.66 15.56 -9.48
N ALA A 124 -20.36 14.53 -8.68
CA ALA A 124 -19.01 14.33 -8.12
C ALA A 124 -17.96 14.05 -9.21
N ARG A 125 -18.36 13.41 -10.32
CA ARG A 125 -17.46 13.18 -11.47
C ARG A 125 -17.24 14.44 -12.33
N GLN A 126 -18.24 15.32 -12.43
CA GLN A 126 -18.14 16.55 -13.22
C GLN A 126 -17.39 17.67 -12.50
N SER A 127 -17.42 17.73 -11.17
CA SER A 127 -16.72 18.73 -10.38
C SER A 127 -15.20 18.52 -10.33
N ASN A 128 -14.72 17.29 -10.51
CA ASN A 128 -13.29 16.99 -10.53
C ASN A 128 -12.53 17.69 -11.66
N SER A 129 -13.16 17.93 -12.79
CA SER A 129 -12.50 18.57 -13.95
C SER A 129 -12.29 20.09 -13.85
N ALA A 130 -13.02 20.77 -13.00
CA ALA A 130 -12.97 22.23 -12.85
C ALA A 130 -11.96 22.68 -11.77
N ALA A 131 -11.79 21.88 -10.71
CA ALA A 131 -10.88 22.17 -9.59
C ALA A 131 -9.40 21.93 -9.92
N GLU A 132 -9.10 21.19 -10.99
CA GLU A 132 -7.75 20.75 -11.36
C GLU A 132 -6.73 21.88 -11.57
N LYS A 133 -7.16 23.00 -12.11
CA LYS A 133 -6.24 24.06 -12.56
C LYS A 133 -5.72 24.96 -11.44
N GLU A 134 -6.54 25.18 -10.42
CA GLU A 134 -6.20 26.10 -9.33
C GLU A 134 -5.36 25.44 -8.23
N VAL A 135 -5.61 24.14 -8.00
CA VAL A 135 -4.95 23.34 -6.96
C VAL A 135 -3.52 22.97 -7.35
N THR A 136 -3.27 22.68 -8.63
CA THR A 136 -1.94 22.30 -9.12
C THR A 136 -0.92 23.43 -8.96
N ALA A 137 -1.33 24.67 -9.17
CA ALA A 137 -0.45 25.85 -9.02
C ALA A 137 -0.03 26.07 -7.55
N ALA A 138 -0.98 25.99 -6.62
CA ALA A 138 -0.73 26.16 -5.18
C ALA A 138 0.13 25.04 -4.59
N TYR A 139 -0.01 23.81 -5.12
CA TYR A 139 0.80 22.67 -4.70
C TYR A 139 2.25 22.78 -5.17
N VAL A 140 2.48 23.14 -6.43
CA VAL A 140 3.83 23.33 -6.98
C VAL A 140 4.63 24.37 -6.20
N ASP A 141 3.98 25.46 -5.80
CA ASP A 141 4.60 26.51 -5.00
C ASP A 141 4.97 26.05 -3.58
N LYS A 142 4.08 25.25 -2.96
CA LYS A 142 4.35 24.67 -1.63
C LYS A 142 5.45 23.61 -1.65
N MET A 143 5.48 22.76 -2.68
CA MET A 143 6.51 21.71 -2.83
C MET A 143 7.88 22.32 -3.13
N ALA A 144 7.97 23.40 -3.88
CA ALA A 144 9.22 24.13 -4.08
C ALA A 144 9.82 24.67 -2.77
N THR A 145 8.96 24.97 -1.80
CA THR A 145 9.40 25.45 -0.47
C THR A 145 9.85 24.30 0.45
N ILE A 146 9.32 23.10 0.27
CA ILE A 146 9.55 21.95 1.16
C ILE A 146 10.60 20.98 0.57
N ALA A 147 10.79 20.96 -0.73
CA ALA A 147 11.73 20.07 -1.43
C ALA A 147 13.16 20.09 -0.84
N PRO A 148 13.75 21.25 -0.50
CA PRO A 148 15.09 21.28 0.10
C PRO A 148 15.20 20.57 1.46
N ILE A 149 14.09 20.51 2.22
CA ILE A 149 14.04 19.85 3.53
C ILE A 149 14.04 18.33 3.35
N TYR A 150 13.28 17.83 2.38
CA TYR A 150 13.22 16.39 2.08
C TYR A 150 14.51 15.86 1.47
N GLU A 151 15.18 16.62 0.59
CA GLU A 151 16.50 16.26 0.07
C GLU A 151 17.55 16.17 1.18
N GLY A 152 17.52 17.07 2.15
CA GLY A 152 18.40 17.01 3.31
C GLY A 152 18.17 15.77 4.17
N VAL A 153 16.93 15.37 4.38
CA VAL A 153 16.56 14.15 5.14
C VAL A 153 16.92 12.89 4.37
N ALA A 154 16.68 12.84 3.07
CA ALA A 154 17.02 11.69 2.24
C ALA A 154 18.54 11.45 2.18
N ASN A 155 19.33 12.51 2.05
CA ASN A 155 20.79 12.43 2.07
C ASN A 155 21.31 11.97 3.45
N ALA A 156 20.75 12.48 4.56
CA ALA A 156 21.11 12.03 5.90
C ALA A 156 20.75 10.56 6.16
N GLN A 157 19.62 10.08 5.63
CA GLN A 157 19.23 8.67 5.70
C GLN A 157 20.16 7.77 4.86
N GLN A 158 20.61 8.22 3.72
CA GLN A 158 21.55 7.50 2.87
C GLN A 158 22.94 7.40 3.51
N GLU A 159 23.41 8.45 4.18
CA GLU A 159 24.65 8.41 4.97
C GLU A 159 24.56 7.45 6.17
N ILE A 160 23.44 7.43 6.88
CA ILE A 160 23.20 6.48 7.99
C ILE A 160 23.16 5.04 7.47
N PHE A 161 22.59 4.79 6.30
CA PHE A 161 22.50 3.45 5.71
C PHE A 161 23.85 2.95 5.22
N THR A 162 24.70 3.83 4.69
CA THR A 162 26.08 3.47 4.29
C THR A 162 27.01 3.21 5.48
N LEU A 163 26.75 3.80 6.65
CA LEU A 163 27.49 3.54 7.88
C LEU A 163 27.04 2.27 8.63
N ALA A 164 25.89 1.72 8.26
CA ALA A 164 25.25 0.57 8.91
C ALA A 164 25.29 -0.71 8.08
N GLU A 165 26.24 -0.90 7.18
CA GLU A 165 26.40 -2.20 6.54
C GLU A 165 26.89 -3.22 7.59
N PRO A 166 26.06 -4.20 7.99
CA PRO A 166 26.56 -5.32 8.73
C PRO A 166 27.39 -6.17 7.78
N VAL A 167 28.65 -6.37 8.08
CA VAL A 167 29.48 -7.41 7.48
C VAL A 167 28.91 -8.77 7.93
N VAL A 168 27.81 -9.16 7.36
CA VAL A 168 27.34 -10.55 7.42
C VAL A 168 27.92 -11.25 6.20
N GLN A 169 29.07 -11.90 6.36
CA GLN A 169 29.48 -12.92 5.42
C GLN A 169 28.43 -14.03 5.46
N GLU A 170 27.61 -14.11 4.41
CA GLU A 170 26.70 -15.24 4.22
C GLU A 170 27.57 -16.49 4.01
N LYS A 171 27.62 -17.34 5.02
CA LYS A 171 28.20 -18.68 4.88
C LYS A 171 27.39 -19.48 3.86
N SER A 172 28.07 -20.16 2.94
CA SER A 172 27.41 -21.02 1.96
C SER A 172 26.59 -22.12 2.65
N ILE A 173 25.64 -22.71 1.93
CA ILE A 173 24.82 -23.82 2.44
C ILE A 173 25.71 -25.00 2.83
N GLU A 174 26.79 -25.22 2.10
CA GLU A 174 27.80 -26.28 2.36
C GLU A 174 28.58 -26.02 3.65
N GLU A 175 28.96 -24.77 3.93
CA GLU A 175 29.63 -24.39 5.18
C GLU A 175 28.71 -24.53 6.39
N ARG A 176 27.44 -24.25 6.25
CA ARG A 176 26.43 -24.45 7.30
C ARG A 176 26.14 -25.93 7.55
N ALA A 177 26.10 -26.74 6.49
CA ALA A 177 25.89 -28.18 6.60
C ALA A 177 27.04 -28.85 7.30
N ALA A 178 28.30 -28.43 7.02
CA ALA A 178 29.51 -28.96 7.66
C ALA A 178 29.54 -28.66 9.17
N GLU A 179 29.03 -27.52 9.64
CA GLU A 179 28.92 -27.19 11.08
C GLU A 179 28.00 -28.16 11.83
N PHE A 180 27.02 -28.74 11.15
CA PHE A 180 26.05 -29.72 11.71
C PHE A 180 26.41 -31.18 11.39
N GLY A 181 27.59 -31.44 10.79
CA GLY A 181 28.06 -32.80 10.46
C GLY A 181 27.20 -33.47 9.37
N MET A 182 26.55 -32.72 8.51
CA MET A 182 25.76 -33.22 7.39
C MET A 182 26.57 -33.10 6.09
N ASN A 183 26.78 -34.23 5.38
CA ASN A 183 27.26 -34.20 4.01
C ASN A 183 26.12 -33.89 3.06
N VAL A 184 26.32 -32.93 2.20
CA VAL A 184 25.42 -32.60 1.10
C VAL A 184 26.02 -33.19 -0.16
N ASP A 185 25.69 -34.47 -0.45
CA ASP A 185 25.90 -35.09 -1.76
C ASP A 185 24.70 -34.89 -2.68
#